data_f8f84b145ef3ac9ebabb8fc8c96eaaa3
#
_entry.id   f8f84b145ef3ac9ebabb8fc8c96eaaa3
#
_cell.length_a   1.000
_cell.length_b   1.000
_cell.length_c   1.000
_cell.angle_alpha   90.00
_cell.angle_beta   90.00
_cell.angle_gamma   90.00
#
_symmetry.space_group_name_H-M   'P 1'
#
loop_
_entity.id
_entity.type
_entity.pdbx_description
1 polymer ?
#
loop_
_entity_poly.entity_id
_entity_poly.type
_entity_poly.pdbx_seq_one_letter_code
_entity_poly.pdbx_strand_id
1 'polypeptide(L)'
;MSEEKIQVLIADDEDPLRMTVAAWLTDEGFDVEQAIDGVEAIKKIQEKDFNIAILDIKMPGANGLEVLRYIKKNSAQTEIVMMTGISDVSMAVEAMKLGAKEYLTKPIDMDQLVPQLRGIIRARDAENHIRRLQSEHTARLLFDLHNPIAGLRQSIGYLLKGMAGSLGDHQKELLGYMTTSIDKVINLLTDMMDLTKLEGGRVRLNKGISSLGTLVQNITQEFNVPIQSNKITLDFYAEPDLPMLEYDSEKIGQVIKTFMGNAVTHTPSQGAIVVQVRKVAIVLEEGQQPTEHVMVSVFNSGSGIQPEELPLIFDRYRDLVSGKSNQDKLSGLGLVISQRIIEAHNGKIWVESEVGKGATFYFALPIR
;
A
#
# COMPACT_ATOMS: atom_id res chain seq x y z
N MET A 1 -32.80 -0.56 -9.49
CA MET A 1 -31.35 -0.26 -9.39
C MET A 1 -30.88 -0.13 -10.83
N SER A 2 -30.46 1.07 -11.26
CA SER A 2 -29.87 1.24 -12.59
C SER A 2 -28.58 0.40 -12.60
N GLU A 3 -28.52 -0.59 -13.49
CA GLU A 3 -27.24 -1.28 -13.78
C GLU A 3 -26.23 -0.22 -14.21
N GLU A 4 -25.17 -0.08 -13.45
CA GLU A 4 -24.05 0.79 -13.80
C GLU A 4 -23.47 0.27 -15.11
N LYS A 5 -23.47 1.11 -16.15
CA LYS A 5 -22.96 0.72 -17.47
C LYS A 5 -21.45 0.45 -17.38
N ILE A 6 -21.00 -0.63 -18.01
CA ILE A 6 -19.58 -0.97 -18.07
C ILE A 6 -18.84 0.10 -18.87
N GLN A 7 -17.86 0.77 -18.25
CA GLN A 7 -17.04 1.82 -18.85
C GLN A 7 -15.92 1.18 -19.67
N VAL A 8 -15.85 1.50 -20.96
CA VAL A 8 -14.85 0.96 -21.88
C VAL A 8 -14.07 2.10 -22.53
N LEU A 9 -12.76 2.02 -22.51
CA LEU A 9 -11.88 2.88 -23.30
C LEU A 9 -11.40 2.09 -24.52
N ILE A 10 -11.50 2.68 -25.71
CA ILE A 10 -10.95 2.12 -26.96
C ILE A 10 -9.87 3.08 -27.46
N ALA A 11 -8.65 2.58 -27.63
CA ALA A 11 -7.55 3.33 -28.20
C ALA A 11 -7.03 2.63 -29.48
N ASP A 12 -7.12 3.31 -30.60
CA ASP A 12 -6.70 2.83 -31.92
C ASP A 12 -6.51 4.04 -32.84
N ASP A 13 -5.46 4.09 -33.61
CA ASP A 13 -5.21 5.20 -34.57
C ASP A 13 -5.99 5.06 -35.87
N GLU A 14 -6.58 3.90 -36.15
CA GLU A 14 -7.43 3.65 -37.28
C GLU A 14 -8.88 4.11 -37.03
N ASP A 15 -9.24 5.34 -37.44
CA ASP A 15 -10.58 5.91 -37.22
C ASP A 15 -11.75 4.98 -37.62
N PRO A 16 -11.75 4.30 -38.78
CA PRO A 16 -12.89 3.45 -39.19
C PRO A 16 -13.09 2.27 -38.22
N LEU A 17 -12.01 1.64 -37.78
CA LEU A 17 -12.08 0.51 -36.88
C LEU A 17 -12.53 0.97 -35.49
N ARG A 18 -11.90 2.01 -34.93
CA ARG A 18 -12.23 2.58 -33.64
C ARG A 18 -13.70 2.98 -33.55
N MET A 19 -14.20 3.72 -34.55
CA MET A 19 -15.61 4.14 -34.58
C MET A 19 -16.57 2.96 -34.72
N THR A 20 -16.24 1.96 -35.51
CA THR A 20 -17.10 0.77 -35.68
C THR A 20 -17.20 -0.03 -34.40
N VAL A 21 -16.07 -0.29 -33.73
CA VAL A 21 -16.05 -1.01 -32.46
C VAL A 21 -16.78 -0.22 -31.37
N ALA A 22 -16.56 1.10 -31.30
CA ALA A 22 -17.22 1.97 -30.32
C ALA A 22 -18.75 1.99 -30.51
N ALA A 23 -19.22 2.13 -31.74
CA ALA A 23 -20.66 2.12 -32.06
C ALA A 23 -21.30 0.78 -31.65
N TRP A 24 -20.68 -0.33 -32.07
CA TRP A 24 -21.17 -1.67 -31.74
C TRP A 24 -21.27 -1.90 -30.22
N LEU A 25 -20.22 -1.56 -29.47
CA LEU A 25 -20.24 -1.70 -28.01
C LEU A 25 -21.26 -0.79 -27.33
N THR A 26 -21.47 0.42 -27.87
CA THR A 26 -22.50 1.34 -27.37
C THR A 26 -23.90 0.77 -27.56
N ASP A 27 -24.18 0.18 -28.73
CA ASP A 27 -25.46 -0.48 -29.03
C ASP A 27 -25.70 -1.69 -28.12
N GLU A 28 -24.64 -2.38 -27.71
CA GLU A 28 -24.65 -3.49 -26.73
C GLU A 28 -24.71 -3.05 -25.25
N GLY A 29 -24.83 -1.74 -25.02
CA GLY A 29 -25.09 -1.16 -23.68
C GLY A 29 -23.87 -0.80 -22.88
N PHE A 30 -22.66 -0.79 -23.47
CA PHE A 30 -21.46 -0.26 -22.84
C PHE A 30 -21.43 1.28 -22.92
N ASP A 31 -20.73 1.90 -21.96
CA ASP A 31 -20.39 3.33 -22.03
C ASP A 31 -18.95 3.45 -22.55
N VAL A 32 -18.81 3.94 -23.79
CA VAL A 32 -17.57 3.85 -24.53
C VAL A 32 -16.93 5.21 -24.74
N GLU A 33 -15.67 5.35 -24.33
CA GLU A 33 -14.81 6.47 -24.69
C GLU A 33 -13.74 6.04 -25.69
N GLN A 34 -13.37 6.96 -26.59
CA GLN A 34 -12.43 6.72 -27.66
C GLN A 34 -11.18 7.56 -27.48
N ALA A 35 -10.01 7.00 -27.78
CA ALA A 35 -8.74 7.71 -27.88
C ALA A 35 -8.10 7.42 -29.23
N ILE A 36 -7.55 8.44 -29.87
CA ILE A 36 -6.94 8.33 -31.20
C ILE A 36 -5.48 7.86 -31.16
N ASP A 37 -4.88 7.92 -29.97
CA ASP A 37 -3.50 7.50 -29.70
C ASP A 37 -3.30 7.13 -28.23
N GLY A 38 -2.11 6.65 -27.91
CA GLY A 38 -1.78 6.23 -26.53
C GLY A 38 -1.64 7.40 -25.56
N VAL A 39 -1.30 8.60 -26.01
CA VAL A 39 -1.17 9.77 -25.15
C VAL A 39 -2.55 10.23 -24.70
N GLU A 40 -3.53 10.29 -25.59
CA GLU A 40 -4.92 10.59 -25.25
C GLU A 40 -5.52 9.50 -24.36
N ALA A 41 -5.19 8.22 -24.60
CA ALA A 41 -5.63 7.12 -23.78
C ALA A 41 -5.14 7.28 -22.32
N ILE A 42 -3.87 7.59 -22.11
CA ILE A 42 -3.30 7.84 -20.78
C ILE A 42 -4.00 9.02 -20.09
N LYS A 43 -4.23 10.12 -20.84
CA LYS A 43 -4.93 11.28 -20.28
C LYS A 43 -6.33 10.94 -19.79
N LYS A 44 -7.11 10.20 -20.58
CA LYS A 44 -8.48 9.77 -20.19
C LYS A 44 -8.47 8.86 -18.96
N ILE A 45 -7.49 7.95 -18.86
CA ILE A 45 -7.31 7.08 -17.69
C ILE A 45 -6.97 7.89 -16.43
N GLN A 46 -6.32 9.04 -16.55
CA GLN A 46 -6.06 9.94 -15.42
C GLN A 46 -7.32 10.67 -14.95
N GLU A 47 -8.25 10.94 -15.86
CA GLU A 47 -9.47 11.71 -15.59
C GLU A 47 -10.64 10.83 -15.13
N LYS A 48 -10.67 9.55 -15.53
CA LYS A 48 -11.81 8.65 -15.29
C LYS A 48 -11.36 7.19 -15.16
N ASP A 49 -12.04 6.45 -14.32
CA ASP A 49 -11.86 5.01 -14.17
C ASP A 49 -12.61 4.25 -15.27
N PHE A 50 -11.96 3.26 -15.88
CA PHE A 50 -12.54 2.36 -16.86
C PHE A 50 -12.55 0.92 -16.35
N ASN A 51 -13.59 0.16 -16.71
CA ASN A 51 -13.66 -1.27 -16.41
C ASN A 51 -12.77 -2.08 -17.36
N ILE A 52 -12.73 -1.68 -18.64
CA ILE A 52 -11.92 -2.32 -19.69
C ILE A 52 -11.25 -1.23 -20.54
N ALA A 53 -9.98 -1.47 -20.88
CA ALA A 53 -9.29 -0.73 -21.92
C ALA A 53 -8.94 -1.68 -23.08
N ILE A 54 -9.45 -1.37 -24.27
CA ILE A 54 -9.13 -2.06 -25.53
C ILE A 54 -8.09 -1.22 -26.25
N LEU A 55 -6.88 -1.75 -26.41
CA LEU A 55 -5.73 -0.99 -26.87
C LEU A 55 -5.12 -1.60 -28.11
N ASP A 56 -4.98 -0.83 -29.17
CA ASP A 56 -4.12 -1.24 -30.29
C ASP A 56 -2.66 -1.24 -29.88
N ILE A 57 -1.91 -2.22 -30.37
CA ILE A 57 -0.47 -2.32 -30.08
C ILE A 57 0.29 -1.19 -30.75
N LYS A 58 -0.04 -0.85 -31.99
CA LYS A 58 0.67 0.13 -32.79
C LYS A 58 -0.09 1.43 -32.86
N MET A 59 0.28 2.37 -32.01
CA MET A 59 -0.28 3.73 -32.02
C MET A 59 0.84 4.77 -32.03
N PRO A 60 0.63 5.95 -32.60
CA PRO A 60 1.57 7.06 -32.52
C PRO A 60 1.67 7.62 -31.09
N GLY A 61 2.78 8.26 -30.79
CA GLY A 61 3.02 8.89 -29.48
C GLY A 61 3.42 7.88 -28.41
N ALA A 62 2.44 7.22 -27.80
CA ALA A 62 2.65 6.10 -26.89
C ALA A 62 2.03 4.84 -27.46
N ASN A 63 2.77 3.74 -27.56
CA ASN A 63 2.25 2.47 -28.06
C ASN A 63 1.38 1.75 -27.01
N GLY A 64 0.58 0.76 -27.44
CA GLY A 64 -0.34 0.05 -26.56
C GLY A 64 0.33 -0.65 -25.38
N LEU A 65 1.58 -1.11 -25.51
CA LEU A 65 2.34 -1.72 -24.40
C LEU A 65 2.74 -0.67 -23.35
N GLU A 66 3.02 0.55 -23.75
CA GLU A 66 3.31 1.66 -22.83
C GLU A 66 2.07 2.07 -22.05
N VAL A 67 0.92 2.16 -22.75
CA VAL A 67 -0.38 2.40 -22.12
C VAL A 67 -0.73 1.27 -21.13
N LEU A 68 -0.52 0.01 -21.52
CA LEU A 68 -0.71 -1.15 -20.64
C LEU A 68 0.13 -1.05 -19.37
N ARG A 69 1.44 -0.77 -19.49
CA ARG A 69 2.33 -0.58 -18.33
C ARG A 69 1.82 0.55 -17.43
N TYR A 70 1.38 1.65 -18.03
CA TYR A 70 0.79 2.78 -17.30
C TYR A 70 -0.45 2.37 -16.50
N ILE A 71 -1.42 1.68 -17.14
CA ILE A 71 -2.65 1.20 -16.49
C ILE A 71 -2.31 0.25 -15.34
N LYS A 72 -1.43 -0.74 -15.57
CA LYS A 72 -1.07 -1.71 -14.52
C LYS A 72 -0.45 -1.07 -13.30
N LYS A 73 0.23 0.05 -13.47
CA LYS A 73 0.84 0.79 -12.38
C LYS A 73 -0.16 1.70 -11.63
N ASN A 74 -1.08 2.34 -12.36
CA ASN A 74 -1.90 3.43 -11.83
C ASN A 74 -3.40 3.09 -11.68
N SER A 75 -3.91 2.09 -12.41
CA SER A 75 -5.33 1.71 -12.46
C SER A 75 -5.49 0.19 -12.39
N ALA A 76 -5.14 -0.40 -11.25
CA ALA A 76 -5.10 -1.86 -11.05
C ALA A 76 -6.44 -2.57 -11.31
N GLN A 77 -7.56 -1.86 -11.37
CA GLN A 77 -8.90 -2.41 -11.58
C GLN A 77 -9.33 -2.43 -13.05
N THR A 78 -8.59 -1.77 -13.95
CA THR A 78 -8.89 -1.76 -15.38
C THR A 78 -8.35 -3.03 -16.04
N GLU A 79 -9.23 -3.83 -16.63
CA GLU A 79 -8.84 -4.99 -17.41
C GLU A 79 -8.40 -4.55 -18.81
N ILE A 80 -7.35 -5.16 -19.34
CA ILE A 80 -6.73 -4.74 -20.58
C ILE A 80 -6.88 -5.83 -21.62
N VAL A 81 -7.42 -5.44 -22.78
CA VAL A 81 -7.55 -6.27 -23.98
C VAL A 81 -6.72 -5.61 -25.08
N MET A 82 -5.78 -6.35 -25.67
CA MET A 82 -4.94 -5.83 -26.73
C MET A 82 -5.55 -6.13 -28.11
N MET A 83 -5.50 -5.17 -29.04
CA MET A 83 -5.78 -5.40 -30.46
C MET A 83 -4.47 -5.56 -31.22
N THR A 84 -4.37 -6.55 -32.09
CA THR A 84 -3.12 -6.91 -32.77
C THR A 84 -3.37 -7.33 -34.21
N GLY A 85 -2.47 -6.93 -35.11
CA GLY A 85 -2.45 -7.49 -36.47
C GLY A 85 -1.90 -8.92 -36.49
N ILE A 86 -2.17 -9.66 -37.54
CA ILE A 86 -1.74 -11.05 -37.75
C ILE A 86 -0.21 -11.21 -37.62
N SER A 87 0.58 -10.18 -37.92
CA SER A 87 2.04 -10.17 -37.86
C SER A 87 2.64 -9.96 -36.47
N ASP A 88 1.85 -9.61 -35.47
CA ASP A 88 2.34 -9.04 -34.22
C ASP A 88 2.24 -10.01 -33.01
N VAL A 89 2.23 -11.31 -33.28
CA VAL A 89 2.08 -12.37 -32.25
C VAL A 89 3.12 -12.27 -31.12
N SER A 90 4.34 -11.86 -31.43
CA SER A 90 5.37 -11.67 -30.39
C SER A 90 5.03 -10.56 -29.40
N MET A 91 4.42 -9.46 -29.87
CA MET A 91 3.98 -8.35 -29.05
C MET A 91 2.74 -8.72 -28.22
N ALA A 92 1.84 -9.54 -28.78
CA ALA A 92 0.71 -10.08 -28.03
C ALA A 92 1.20 -10.95 -26.84
N VAL A 93 2.20 -11.81 -27.05
CA VAL A 93 2.81 -12.61 -25.99
C VAL A 93 3.47 -11.72 -24.91
N GLU A 94 4.14 -10.64 -25.33
CA GLU A 94 4.70 -9.68 -24.39
C GLU A 94 3.61 -8.98 -23.56
N ALA A 95 2.53 -8.54 -24.21
CA ALA A 95 1.39 -7.94 -23.56
C ALA A 95 0.75 -8.86 -22.50
N MET A 96 0.58 -10.15 -22.82
CA MET A 96 0.08 -11.14 -21.87
C MET A 96 1.01 -11.30 -20.66
N LYS A 97 2.33 -11.31 -20.87
CA LYS A 97 3.33 -11.35 -19.78
C LYS A 97 3.28 -10.08 -18.91
N LEU A 98 2.96 -8.94 -19.48
CA LEU A 98 2.79 -7.66 -18.80
C LEU A 98 1.43 -7.53 -18.10
N GLY A 99 0.56 -8.54 -18.23
CA GLY A 99 -0.72 -8.61 -17.53
C GLY A 99 -1.94 -8.16 -18.32
N ALA A 100 -1.87 -8.13 -19.66
CA ALA A 100 -3.08 -8.08 -20.47
C ALA A 100 -3.94 -9.33 -20.19
N LYS A 101 -5.27 -9.15 -20.18
CA LYS A 101 -6.21 -10.24 -19.89
C LYS A 101 -6.49 -11.09 -21.12
N GLU A 102 -6.49 -10.46 -22.28
CA GLU A 102 -6.82 -11.09 -23.57
C GLU A 102 -6.20 -10.29 -24.71
N TYR A 103 -6.15 -10.90 -25.90
CA TYR A 103 -5.83 -10.19 -27.13
C TYR A 103 -6.82 -10.54 -28.25
N LEU A 104 -7.06 -9.58 -29.14
CA LEU A 104 -7.95 -9.69 -30.29
C LEU A 104 -7.13 -9.54 -31.57
N THR A 105 -7.31 -10.43 -32.51
CA THR A 105 -6.67 -10.31 -33.85
C THR A 105 -7.53 -9.52 -34.81
N LYS A 106 -6.95 -8.54 -35.47
CA LYS A 106 -7.60 -7.81 -36.59
C LYS A 106 -7.67 -8.71 -37.83
N PRO A 107 -8.85 -8.83 -38.53
CA PRO A 107 -10.09 -8.11 -38.30
C PRO A 107 -10.87 -8.67 -37.08
N ILE A 108 -11.47 -7.77 -36.29
CA ILE A 108 -12.18 -8.12 -35.08
C ILE A 108 -13.52 -8.75 -35.39
N ASP A 109 -13.79 -9.93 -34.82
CA ASP A 109 -15.09 -10.57 -34.84
C ASP A 109 -16.00 -9.93 -33.77
N MET A 110 -16.93 -9.08 -34.22
CA MET A 110 -17.82 -8.33 -33.31
C MET A 110 -18.76 -9.24 -32.54
N ASP A 111 -19.18 -10.38 -33.10
CA ASP A 111 -20.07 -11.33 -32.44
C ASP A 111 -19.39 -12.02 -31.26
N GLN A 112 -18.08 -12.17 -31.30
CA GLN A 112 -17.28 -12.75 -30.22
C GLN A 112 -16.80 -11.71 -29.19
N LEU A 113 -16.62 -10.46 -29.60
CA LEU A 113 -16.08 -9.40 -28.77
C LEU A 113 -16.92 -9.17 -27.50
N VAL A 114 -18.23 -8.96 -27.65
CA VAL A 114 -19.13 -8.67 -26.53
C VAL A 114 -19.16 -9.80 -25.49
N PRO A 115 -19.36 -11.09 -25.88
CA PRO A 115 -19.25 -12.19 -24.93
C PRO A 115 -17.91 -12.27 -24.20
N GLN A 116 -16.78 -12.01 -24.88
CA GLN A 116 -15.44 -12.02 -24.29
C GLN A 116 -15.30 -10.89 -23.25
N LEU A 117 -15.67 -9.65 -23.59
CA LEU A 117 -15.61 -8.53 -22.64
C LEU A 117 -16.49 -8.76 -21.41
N ARG A 118 -17.72 -9.23 -21.59
CA ARG A 118 -18.61 -9.60 -20.48
C ARG A 118 -18.04 -10.75 -19.65
N GLY A 119 -17.38 -11.72 -20.28
CA GLY A 119 -16.67 -12.81 -19.60
C GLY A 119 -15.54 -12.31 -18.72
N ILE A 120 -14.71 -11.39 -19.23
CA ILE A 120 -13.61 -10.77 -18.48
C ILE A 120 -14.15 -10.04 -17.24
N ILE A 121 -15.20 -9.23 -17.39
CA ILE A 121 -15.80 -8.50 -16.25
C ILE A 121 -16.38 -9.47 -15.21
N ARG A 122 -17.14 -10.48 -15.66
CA ARG A 122 -17.70 -11.47 -14.73
C ARG A 122 -16.60 -12.22 -13.95
N ALA A 123 -15.52 -12.60 -14.63
CA ALA A 123 -14.38 -13.26 -13.99
C ALA A 123 -13.72 -12.37 -12.94
N ARG A 124 -13.47 -11.09 -13.29
CA ARG A 124 -12.94 -10.08 -12.36
C ARG A 124 -13.85 -9.87 -11.14
N ASP A 125 -15.15 -9.70 -11.38
CA ASP A 125 -16.11 -9.44 -10.31
C ASP A 125 -16.25 -10.66 -9.38
N ALA A 126 -16.21 -11.88 -9.93
CA ALA A 126 -16.18 -13.12 -9.15
C ALA A 126 -14.90 -13.22 -8.31
N GLU A 127 -13.74 -12.91 -8.88
CA GLU A 127 -12.45 -12.91 -8.17
C GLU A 127 -12.44 -11.87 -7.04
N ASN A 128 -12.92 -10.66 -7.31
CA ASN A 128 -13.06 -9.60 -6.32
C ASN A 128 -14.05 -10.00 -5.20
N HIS A 129 -15.14 -10.67 -5.56
CA HIS A 129 -16.10 -11.16 -4.58
C HIS A 129 -15.51 -12.24 -3.67
N ILE A 130 -14.78 -13.21 -4.23
CA ILE A 130 -14.07 -14.24 -3.45
C ILE A 130 -13.04 -13.60 -2.53
N ARG A 131 -12.22 -12.69 -3.04
CA ARG A 131 -11.22 -11.96 -2.24
C ARG A 131 -11.88 -11.19 -1.10
N ARG A 132 -13.02 -10.57 -1.37
CA ARG A 132 -13.81 -9.86 -0.35
C ARG A 132 -14.32 -10.80 0.73
N LEU A 133 -14.91 -11.95 0.36
CA LEU A 133 -15.39 -12.93 1.32
C LEU A 133 -14.27 -13.51 2.17
N GLN A 134 -13.11 -13.81 1.57
CA GLN A 134 -11.93 -14.27 2.29
C GLN A 134 -11.44 -13.22 3.30
N SER A 135 -11.39 -11.96 2.89
CA SER A 135 -11.00 -10.83 3.76
C SER A 135 -11.99 -10.67 4.93
N GLU A 136 -13.31 -10.76 4.68
CA GLU A 136 -14.34 -10.69 5.73
C GLU A 136 -14.24 -11.85 6.72
N HIS A 137 -14.02 -13.06 6.22
CA HIS A 137 -13.86 -14.24 7.07
C HIS A 137 -12.60 -14.15 7.94
N THR A 138 -11.48 -13.75 7.35
CA THR A 138 -10.23 -13.55 8.09
C THR A 138 -10.37 -12.48 9.17
N ALA A 139 -10.97 -11.33 8.84
CA ALA A 139 -11.20 -10.25 9.81
C ALA A 139 -12.08 -10.72 10.99
N ARG A 140 -13.09 -11.55 10.72
CA ARG A 140 -13.96 -12.11 11.77
C ARG A 140 -13.18 -13.07 12.67
N LEU A 141 -12.40 -13.98 12.12
CA LEU A 141 -11.57 -14.91 12.90
C LEU A 141 -10.56 -14.16 13.78
N LEU A 142 -9.92 -13.12 13.25
CA LEU A 142 -8.99 -12.30 14.02
C LEU A 142 -9.68 -11.58 15.19
N PHE A 143 -10.90 -11.07 14.97
CA PHE A 143 -11.70 -10.44 16.02
C PHE A 143 -12.10 -11.46 17.11
N ASP A 144 -12.51 -12.66 16.71
CA ASP A 144 -12.87 -13.73 17.63
C ASP A 144 -11.69 -14.22 18.48
N LEU A 145 -10.46 -14.10 17.96
CA LEU A 145 -9.21 -14.38 18.70
C LEU A 145 -8.77 -13.22 19.60
N HIS A 146 -8.99 -11.98 19.17
CA HIS A 146 -8.58 -10.80 19.92
C HIS A 146 -9.28 -10.71 21.29
N ASN A 147 -10.60 -11.00 21.32
CA ASN A 147 -11.42 -10.86 22.53
C ASN A 147 -10.97 -11.75 23.71
N PRO A 148 -10.74 -13.07 23.54
CA PRO A 148 -10.27 -13.90 24.65
C PRO A 148 -8.84 -13.53 25.11
N ILE A 149 -7.99 -13.09 24.20
CA ILE A 149 -6.62 -12.68 24.52
C ILE A 149 -6.63 -11.37 25.32
N ALA A 150 -7.48 -10.41 24.95
CA ALA A 150 -7.71 -9.20 25.74
C ALA A 150 -8.24 -9.50 27.13
N GLY A 151 -9.15 -10.50 27.27
CA GLY A 151 -9.64 -11.01 28.55
C GLY A 151 -8.52 -11.60 29.41
N LEU A 152 -7.60 -12.37 28.82
CA LEU A 152 -6.42 -12.90 29.53
C LEU A 152 -5.52 -11.76 30.03
N ARG A 153 -5.25 -10.75 29.20
CA ARG A 153 -4.48 -9.56 29.58
C ARG A 153 -5.11 -8.85 30.78
N GLN A 154 -6.43 -8.67 30.74
CA GLN A 154 -7.17 -8.02 31.85
C GLN A 154 -7.07 -8.84 33.14
N SER A 155 -7.20 -10.18 33.08
CA SER A 155 -7.09 -11.08 34.22
C SER A 155 -5.71 -11.01 34.89
N ILE A 156 -4.64 -11.00 34.06
CA ILE A 156 -3.28 -10.81 34.56
C ILE A 156 -3.12 -9.43 35.22
N GLY A 157 -3.71 -8.39 34.64
CA GLY A 157 -3.71 -7.05 35.21
C GLY A 157 -4.39 -6.99 36.58
N TYR A 158 -5.46 -7.74 36.81
CA TYR A 158 -6.10 -7.87 38.14
C TYR A 158 -5.21 -8.58 39.15
N LEU A 159 -4.52 -9.65 38.72
CA LEU A 159 -3.55 -10.35 39.58
C LEU A 159 -2.40 -9.44 39.99
N LEU A 160 -1.80 -8.70 39.05
CA LEU A 160 -0.72 -7.75 39.32
C LEU A 160 -1.11 -6.61 40.25
N LYS A 161 -2.39 -6.19 40.23
CA LYS A 161 -2.97 -5.18 41.14
C LYS A 161 -3.27 -5.76 42.55
N GLY A 162 -3.00 -7.04 42.79
CA GLY A 162 -3.25 -7.68 44.09
C GLY A 162 -4.70 -8.00 44.37
N MET A 163 -5.61 -7.97 43.40
CA MET A 163 -7.05 -8.21 43.59
C MET A 163 -7.38 -9.66 44.01
N ALA A 164 -6.44 -10.60 43.82
CA ALA A 164 -6.56 -12.00 44.24
C ALA A 164 -5.60 -12.37 45.38
N GLY A 165 -5.05 -11.39 46.10
CA GLY A 165 -4.09 -11.56 47.18
C GLY A 165 -2.69 -11.01 46.81
N SER A 166 -1.79 -11.01 47.78
CA SER A 166 -0.41 -10.54 47.58
C SER A 166 0.41 -11.55 46.78
N LEU A 167 1.12 -11.06 45.77
CA LEU A 167 2.01 -11.85 44.93
C LEU A 167 3.46 -11.76 45.45
N GLY A 168 4.17 -12.87 45.43
CA GLY A 168 5.62 -12.89 45.62
C GLY A 168 6.33 -12.30 44.38
N ASP A 169 7.59 -11.89 44.57
CA ASP A 169 8.34 -11.18 43.53
C ASP A 169 8.54 -12.03 42.26
N HIS A 170 8.81 -13.32 42.41
CA HIS A 170 8.91 -14.24 41.27
C HIS A 170 7.59 -14.42 40.52
N GLN A 171 6.45 -14.39 41.21
CA GLN A 171 5.13 -14.43 40.56
C GLN A 171 4.85 -13.15 39.77
N LYS A 172 5.23 -11.98 40.32
CA LYS A 172 5.11 -10.70 39.58
C LYS A 172 5.96 -10.69 38.31
N GLU A 173 7.18 -11.23 38.39
CA GLU A 173 8.09 -11.35 37.24
C GLU A 173 7.49 -12.24 36.15
N LEU A 174 6.98 -13.42 36.49
CA LEU A 174 6.32 -14.32 35.54
C LEU A 174 5.09 -13.68 34.89
N LEU A 175 4.24 -13.02 35.68
CA LEU A 175 3.09 -12.30 35.17
C LEU A 175 3.50 -11.14 34.27
N GLY A 176 4.61 -10.48 34.51
CA GLY A 176 5.23 -9.48 33.64
C GLY A 176 5.61 -10.05 32.28
N TYR A 177 6.27 -11.20 32.24
CA TYR A 177 6.58 -11.91 30.98
C TYR A 177 5.32 -12.32 30.24
N MET A 178 4.31 -12.83 30.93
CA MET A 178 3.03 -13.18 30.32
C MET A 178 2.33 -11.96 29.72
N THR A 179 2.31 -10.83 30.43
CA THR A 179 1.76 -9.55 29.93
C THR A 179 2.44 -9.12 28.65
N THR A 180 3.78 -9.12 28.64
CA THR A 180 4.57 -8.75 27.45
C THR A 180 4.26 -9.66 26.27
N SER A 181 4.13 -10.96 26.49
CA SER A 181 3.81 -11.94 25.45
C SER A 181 2.41 -11.73 24.89
N ILE A 182 1.44 -11.49 25.76
CA ILE A 182 0.05 -11.22 25.36
C ILE A 182 -0.04 -9.90 24.58
N ASP A 183 0.65 -8.85 25.02
CA ASP A 183 0.67 -7.56 24.30
C ASP A 183 1.27 -7.72 22.90
N LYS A 184 2.30 -8.57 22.73
CA LYS A 184 2.83 -8.91 21.40
C LYS A 184 1.76 -9.59 20.52
N VAL A 185 0.99 -10.54 21.06
CA VAL A 185 -0.07 -11.23 20.31
C VAL A 185 -1.20 -10.29 19.94
N ILE A 186 -1.63 -9.41 20.86
CA ILE A 186 -2.66 -8.40 20.59
C ILE A 186 -2.23 -7.48 19.44
N ASN A 187 -0.99 -7.00 19.48
CA ASN A 187 -0.45 -6.14 18.41
C ASN A 187 -0.42 -6.88 17.07
N LEU A 188 0.02 -8.13 17.04
CA LEU A 188 0.00 -8.97 15.83
C LEU A 188 -1.42 -9.12 15.25
N LEU A 189 -2.41 -9.43 16.09
CA LEU A 189 -3.79 -9.55 15.66
C LEU A 189 -4.34 -8.23 15.11
N THR A 190 -4.03 -7.12 15.77
CA THR A 190 -4.43 -5.77 15.32
C THR A 190 -3.81 -5.45 13.96
N ASP A 191 -2.52 -5.71 13.78
CA ASP A 191 -1.80 -5.52 12.52
C ASP A 191 -2.42 -6.37 11.40
N MET A 192 -2.75 -7.64 11.66
CA MET A 192 -3.42 -8.51 10.69
C MET A 192 -4.83 -8.02 10.35
N MET A 193 -5.59 -7.51 11.34
CA MET A 193 -6.91 -6.92 11.09
C MET A 193 -6.81 -5.66 10.21
N ASP A 194 -5.84 -4.78 10.47
CA ASP A 194 -5.60 -3.58 9.66
C ASP A 194 -5.19 -3.95 8.24
N LEU A 195 -4.29 -4.90 8.07
CA LEU A 195 -3.88 -5.39 6.76
C LEU A 195 -5.06 -5.97 5.96
N THR A 196 -5.89 -6.79 6.62
CA THR A 196 -7.08 -7.38 5.99
C THR A 196 -8.08 -6.32 5.52
N LYS A 197 -8.27 -5.25 6.30
CA LYS A 197 -9.12 -4.10 5.91
C LYS A 197 -8.53 -3.34 4.73
N LEU A 198 -7.21 -3.12 4.71
CA LEU A 198 -6.48 -2.45 3.62
C LEU A 198 -6.58 -3.24 2.30
N GLU A 199 -6.39 -4.57 2.34
CA GLU A 199 -6.50 -5.44 1.17
C GLU A 199 -7.93 -5.55 0.61
N GLY A 200 -8.94 -5.45 1.46
CA GLY A 200 -10.34 -5.45 1.05
C GLY A 200 -10.82 -4.15 0.39
N GLY A 201 -9.95 -3.17 0.17
CA GLY A 201 -10.30 -1.86 -0.40
C GLY A 201 -11.26 -1.05 0.50
N ARG A 202 -11.37 -1.40 1.78
CA ARG A 202 -12.35 -0.84 2.72
C ARG A 202 -11.84 0.29 3.59
N VAL A 203 -10.58 0.66 3.46
CA VAL A 203 -10.06 1.77 4.25
C VAL A 203 -10.61 3.07 3.69
N ARG A 204 -11.71 3.50 4.27
CA ARG A 204 -12.13 4.89 4.14
C ARG A 204 -11.20 5.73 5.01
N LEU A 205 -10.27 6.44 4.36
CA LEU A 205 -9.44 7.39 5.05
C LEU A 205 -10.31 8.53 5.59
N ASN A 206 -10.18 8.82 6.88
CA ASN A 206 -10.80 9.99 7.50
C ASN A 206 -9.83 11.17 7.39
N LYS A 207 -9.71 11.74 6.19
CA LYS A 207 -8.77 12.83 5.91
C LYS A 207 -9.25 14.13 6.52
N GLY A 208 -8.33 14.84 7.15
CA GLY A 208 -8.51 16.19 7.67
C GLY A 208 -7.28 17.04 7.42
N ILE A 209 -7.45 18.37 7.40
CA ILE A 209 -6.34 19.31 7.23
C ILE A 209 -5.62 19.47 8.55
N SER A 210 -4.33 19.12 8.61
CA SER A 210 -3.53 19.23 9.82
C SER A 210 -2.03 19.41 9.54
N SER A 211 -1.28 19.83 10.57
CA SER A 211 0.18 20.00 10.51
C SER A 211 0.88 18.66 10.72
N LEU A 212 1.61 18.20 9.70
CA LEU A 212 2.39 16.96 9.80
C LEU A 212 3.56 17.13 10.79
N GLY A 213 4.20 18.29 10.83
CA GLY A 213 5.28 18.58 11.79
C GLY A 213 4.80 18.47 13.24
N THR A 214 3.63 19.00 13.56
CA THR A 214 3.04 18.89 14.91
C THR A 214 2.70 17.44 15.27
N LEU A 215 2.12 16.68 14.34
CA LEU A 215 1.81 15.27 14.56
C LEU A 215 3.07 14.45 14.85
N VAL A 216 4.13 14.63 14.04
CA VAL A 216 5.42 13.93 14.22
C VAL A 216 6.03 14.30 15.57
N GLN A 217 6.04 15.57 15.93
CA GLN A 217 6.58 16.05 17.22
C GLN A 217 5.85 15.41 18.42
N ASN A 218 4.51 15.41 18.41
CA ASN A 218 3.71 14.84 19.48
C ASN A 218 3.99 13.34 19.65
N ILE A 219 4.02 12.59 18.56
CA ILE A 219 4.28 11.15 18.61
C ILE A 219 5.72 10.87 19.06
N THR A 220 6.69 11.65 18.58
CA THR A 220 8.10 11.49 19.00
C THR A 220 8.24 11.65 20.52
N GLN A 221 7.48 12.57 21.13
CA GLN A 221 7.48 12.77 22.58
C GLN A 221 6.94 11.56 23.38
N GLU A 222 6.01 10.76 22.80
CA GLU A 222 5.52 9.53 23.44
C GLU A 222 6.64 8.51 23.70
N PHE A 223 7.75 8.58 22.95
CA PHE A 223 8.90 7.69 23.04
C PHE A 223 9.99 8.17 24.01
N ASN A 224 9.82 9.30 24.70
CA ASN A 224 10.84 9.84 25.62
C ASN A 224 11.24 8.85 26.71
N VAL A 225 10.28 8.12 27.30
CA VAL A 225 10.57 7.17 28.39
C VAL A 225 11.46 6.01 27.93
N PRO A 226 11.12 5.25 26.86
CA PRO A 226 12.00 4.18 26.37
C PRO A 226 13.34 4.69 25.84
N ILE A 227 13.39 5.89 25.24
CA ILE A 227 14.62 6.52 24.77
C ILE A 227 15.57 6.83 25.93
N GLN A 228 15.07 7.45 27.00
CA GLN A 228 15.86 7.75 28.19
C GLN A 228 16.33 6.50 28.91
N SER A 229 15.46 5.48 29.04
CA SER A 229 15.80 4.20 29.67
C SER A 229 16.96 3.50 28.98
N ASN A 230 17.03 3.60 27.65
CA ASN A 230 18.11 3.03 26.82
C ASN A 230 19.29 3.99 26.61
N LYS A 231 19.27 5.19 27.21
CA LYS A 231 20.30 6.23 27.06
C LYS A 231 20.54 6.64 25.61
N ILE A 232 19.50 6.63 24.78
CA ILE A 232 19.54 7.03 23.37
C ILE A 232 19.44 8.56 23.27
N THR A 233 20.21 9.17 22.37
CA THR A 233 20.05 10.58 22.03
C THR A 233 18.95 10.74 20.99
N LEU A 234 18.02 11.67 21.20
CA LEU A 234 16.94 11.96 20.27
C LEU A 234 17.04 13.41 19.80
N ASP A 235 17.20 13.60 18.50
CA ASP A 235 17.15 14.90 17.86
C ASP A 235 15.90 15.00 16.99
N PHE A 236 15.15 16.10 17.13
CA PHE A 236 13.97 16.40 16.33
C PHE A 236 14.15 17.72 15.60
N TYR A 237 13.93 17.72 14.30
CA TYR A 237 13.94 18.91 13.44
C TYR A 237 12.72 18.95 12.54
N ALA A 238 11.97 20.05 12.58
CA ALA A 238 10.94 20.35 11.61
C ALA A 238 11.28 21.66 10.91
N GLU A 239 11.25 21.66 9.58
CA GLU A 239 11.43 22.87 8.80
C GLU A 239 10.34 23.89 9.15
N PRO A 240 10.66 25.19 9.33
CA PRO A 240 9.66 26.22 9.54
C PRO A 240 8.73 26.36 8.33
N ASP A 241 7.52 26.82 8.57
CA ASP A 241 6.52 27.12 7.54
C ASP A 241 6.10 25.93 6.63
N LEU A 242 6.09 24.71 7.20
CA LEU A 242 5.53 23.55 6.51
C LEU A 242 4.05 23.75 6.20
N PRO A 243 3.59 23.40 4.99
CA PRO A 243 2.19 23.53 4.63
C PRO A 243 1.29 22.60 5.45
N MET A 244 0.05 23.02 5.64
CA MET A 244 -1.00 22.13 6.13
C MET A 244 -1.35 21.11 5.04
N LEU A 245 -1.50 19.85 5.41
CA LEU A 245 -1.79 18.74 4.48
C LEU A 245 -3.13 18.10 4.81
N GLU A 246 -3.78 17.54 3.80
CA GLU A 246 -4.99 16.75 3.96
C GLU A 246 -4.64 15.27 4.04
N TYR A 247 -4.73 14.69 5.24
CA TYR A 247 -4.41 13.28 5.50
C TYR A 247 -5.19 12.74 6.71
N ASP A 248 -5.22 11.42 6.85
CA ASP A 248 -5.76 10.72 8.02
C ASP A 248 -4.71 10.70 9.14
N SER A 249 -4.90 11.55 10.15
CA SER A 249 -3.92 11.73 11.24
C SER A 249 -3.73 10.47 12.08
N GLU A 250 -4.76 9.64 12.25
CA GLU A 250 -4.65 8.37 12.99
C GLU A 250 -3.77 7.38 12.22
N LYS A 251 -4.03 7.22 10.92
CA LYS A 251 -3.28 6.29 10.06
C LYS A 251 -1.83 6.74 9.84
N ILE A 252 -1.59 8.03 9.58
CA ILE A 252 -0.22 8.56 9.50
C ILE A 252 0.48 8.47 10.85
N GLY A 253 -0.22 8.70 11.96
CA GLY A 253 0.29 8.47 13.30
C GLY A 253 0.75 7.03 13.52
N GLN A 254 0.04 6.04 13.01
CA GLN A 254 0.43 4.63 13.04
C GLN A 254 1.75 4.39 12.31
N VAL A 255 1.97 5.00 11.14
CA VAL A 255 3.23 4.93 10.38
C VAL A 255 4.40 5.49 11.19
N ILE A 256 4.21 6.67 11.80
CA ILE A 256 5.26 7.32 12.61
C ILE A 256 5.59 6.45 13.83
N LYS A 257 4.59 5.90 14.51
CA LYS A 257 4.78 4.98 15.65
C LYS A 257 5.55 3.72 15.26
N THR A 258 5.29 3.16 14.09
CA THR A 258 6.04 2.03 13.54
C THR A 258 7.50 2.38 13.31
N PHE A 259 7.79 3.54 12.70
CA PHE A 259 9.17 3.98 12.45
C PHE A 259 9.92 4.25 13.76
N MET A 260 9.28 4.95 14.71
CA MET A 260 9.87 5.24 16.03
C MET A 260 10.10 3.97 16.85
N GLY A 261 9.14 3.03 16.82
CA GLY A 261 9.28 1.74 17.49
C GLY A 261 10.46 0.92 16.96
N ASN A 262 10.61 0.87 15.62
CA ASN A 262 11.76 0.24 14.98
C ASN A 262 13.07 0.95 15.35
N ALA A 263 13.10 2.28 15.32
CA ALA A 263 14.27 3.05 15.68
C ALA A 263 14.73 2.78 17.12
N VAL A 264 13.80 2.81 18.09
CA VAL A 264 14.13 2.51 19.50
C VAL A 264 14.61 1.08 19.69
N THR A 265 13.98 0.11 19.02
CA THR A 265 14.33 -1.31 19.13
C THR A 265 15.72 -1.63 18.57
N HIS A 266 16.10 -0.97 17.46
CA HIS A 266 17.34 -1.26 16.74
C HIS A 266 18.48 -0.29 17.03
N THR A 267 18.27 0.70 17.89
CA THR A 267 19.33 1.60 18.33
C THR A 267 20.03 1.00 19.56
N PRO A 268 21.35 0.84 19.53
CA PRO A 268 22.10 0.39 20.71
C PRO A 268 22.05 1.45 21.81
N SER A 269 22.34 1.02 23.05
CA SER A 269 22.51 1.97 24.17
C SER A 269 23.58 3.01 23.83
N GLN A 270 23.31 4.27 24.14
CA GLN A 270 24.12 5.46 23.78
C GLN A 270 24.14 5.76 22.26
N GLY A 271 23.27 5.14 21.47
CA GLY A 271 23.07 5.47 20.06
C GLY A 271 22.23 6.74 19.87
N ALA A 272 21.93 7.07 18.60
CA ALA A 272 21.20 8.26 18.24
C ALA A 272 19.99 7.93 17.34
N ILE A 273 18.91 8.66 17.55
CA ILE A 273 17.73 8.71 16.68
C ILE A 273 17.56 10.15 16.22
N VAL A 274 17.39 10.38 14.90
CA VAL A 274 17.15 11.70 14.34
C VAL A 274 15.85 11.67 13.56
N VAL A 275 14.92 12.55 13.92
CA VAL A 275 13.62 12.70 13.22
C VAL A 275 13.60 14.04 12.52
N GLN A 276 13.31 14.03 11.22
CA GLN A 276 13.24 15.26 10.43
C GLN A 276 11.93 15.34 9.66
N VAL A 277 11.39 16.55 9.58
CA VAL A 277 10.23 16.88 8.73
C VAL A 277 10.62 18.06 7.85
N ARG A 278 10.61 17.87 6.53
CA ARG A 278 11.02 18.91 5.58
C ARG A 278 10.24 18.86 4.27
N LYS A 279 10.20 19.99 3.59
CA LYS A 279 9.67 20.10 2.23
C LYS A 279 10.71 19.60 1.22
N VAL A 280 10.28 18.77 0.27
CA VAL A 280 11.15 18.18 -0.76
C VAL A 280 10.44 18.13 -2.09
N ALA A 281 11.20 18.25 -3.18
CA ALA A 281 10.70 17.95 -4.51
C ALA A 281 11.07 16.50 -4.86
N ILE A 282 10.07 15.67 -5.15
CA ILE A 282 10.27 14.25 -5.47
C ILE A 282 9.81 13.98 -6.89
N VAL A 283 10.64 13.27 -7.65
CA VAL A 283 10.25 12.67 -8.92
C VAL A 283 9.64 11.29 -8.58
N LEU A 284 8.33 11.15 -8.78
CA LEU A 284 7.64 9.90 -8.49
C LEU A 284 7.92 8.83 -9.55
N GLU A 285 8.09 9.25 -10.81
CA GLU A 285 8.36 8.39 -11.97
C GLU A 285 9.42 9.00 -12.87
N GLU A 286 10.25 8.15 -13.49
CA GLU A 286 11.21 8.61 -14.51
C GLU A 286 10.48 9.33 -15.64
N GLY A 287 10.90 10.58 -15.92
CA GLY A 287 10.30 11.43 -16.95
C GLY A 287 9.20 12.39 -16.48
N GLN A 288 8.73 12.30 -15.24
CA GLN A 288 7.81 13.29 -14.66
C GLN A 288 8.56 14.49 -14.06
N GLN A 289 7.89 15.64 -14.01
CA GLN A 289 8.40 16.79 -13.28
C GLN A 289 8.35 16.53 -11.77
N PRO A 290 9.34 17.04 -11.01
CA PRO A 290 9.31 16.93 -9.55
C PRO A 290 8.06 17.58 -8.96
N THR A 291 7.38 16.87 -8.08
CA THR A 291 6.23 17.37 -7.33
C THR A 291 6.62 17.67 -5.89
N GLU A 292 6.02 18.72 -5.30
CA GLU A 292 6.31 19.12 -3.93
C GLU A 292 5.64 18.17 -2.92
N HIS A 293 6.43 17.74 -1.93
CA HIS A 293 6.00 16.86 -0.86
C HIS A 293 6.51 17.34 0.49
N VAL A 294 5.81 16.95 1.57
CA VAL A 294 6.39 16.99 2.91
C VAL A 294 6.89 15.60 3.26
N MET A 295 8.18 15.50 3.51
CA MET A 295 8.89 14.26 3.84
C MET A 295 9.16 14.19 5.33
N VAL A 296 8.92 13.01 5.89
CA VAL A 296 9.34 12.61 7.24
C VAL A 296 10.44 11.58 7.12
N SER A 297 11.52 11.75 7.85
CA SER A 297 12.59 10.76 7.97
C SER A 297 12.87 10.44 9.43
N VAL A 298 13.08 9.15 9.71
CA VAL A 298 13.49 8.64 11.03
C VAL A 298 14.77 7.83 10.84
N PHE A 299 15.87 8.41 11.27
CA PHE A 299 17.19 7.75 11.30
C PHE A 299 17.42 7.08 12.64
N ASN A 300 18.07 5.93 12.64
CA ASN A 300 18.61 5.27 13.82
C ASN A 300 20.03 4.76 13.58
N SER A 301 20.92 4.97 14.57
CA SER A 301 22.32 4.51 14.54
C SER A 301 22.43 3.05 14.99
N GLY A 302 21.82 2.14 14.24
CA GLY A 302 21.82 0.71 14.54
C GLY A 302 22.82 -0.08 13.67
N SER A 303 22.65 -1.40 13.64
CA SER A 303 23.45 -2.32 12.81
C SER A 303 23.28 -2.09 11.30
N GLY A 304 22.28 -1.34 10.89
CA GLY A 304 21.86 -1.24 9.51
C GLY A 304 21.16 -2.50 9.01
N ILE A 305 20.76 -2.47 7.74
CA ILE A 305 20.03 -3.54 7.04
C ILE A 305 20.94 -4.04 5.90
N GLN A 306 21.01 -5.35 5.72
CA GLN A 306 21.78 -5.95 4.64
C GLN A 306 21.19 -5.58 3.27
N PRO A 307 22.02 -5.32 2.23
CA PRO A 307 21.53 -4.92 0.91
C PRO A 307 20.52 -5.93 0.31
N GLU A 308 20.69 -7.21 0.58
CA GLU A 308 19.81 -8.28 0.12
C GLU A 308 18.44 -8.25 0.81
N GLU A 309 18.36 -7.66 2.00
CA GLU A 309 17.13 -7.54 2.78
C GLU A 309 16.34 -6.27 2.44
N LEU A 310 16.97 -5.21 1.93
CA LEU A 310 16.33 -3.92 1.63
C LEU A 310 15.10 -4.04 0.72
N PRO A 311 15.14 -4.79 -0.40
CA PRO A 311 13.96 -4.94 -1.26
C PRO A 311 12.80 -5.67 -0.58
N LEU A 312 13.09 -6.44 0.47
CA LEU A 312 12.14 -7.35 1.11
C LEU A 312 11.52 -6.79 2.40
N ILE A 313 12.00 -5.65 2.91
CA ILE A 313 11.52 -5.14 4.23
C ILE A 313 10.06 -4.70 4.23
N PHE A 314 9.53 -4.40 3.05
CA PHE A 314 8.12 -4.09 2.83
C PHE A 314 7.33 -5.29 2.30
N ASP A 315 7.94 -6.50 2.21
CA ASP A 315 7.28 -7.71 1.74
C ASP A 315 6.58 -8.43 2.90
N ARG A 316 5.32 -8.81 2.66
CA ARG A 316 4.43 -9.50 3.60
C ARG A 316 4.97 -10.86 4.08
N TYR A 317 5.78 -11.54 3.27
CA TYR A 317 6.18 -12.95 3.51
C TYR A 317 7.57 -13.11 4.11
N ARG A 318 8.30 -12.05 4.38
CA ARG A 318 9.68 -12.12 4.85
C ARG A 318 9.85 -12.96 6.11
N ASP A 319 9.00 -12.76 7.11
CA ASP A 319 9.14 -13.40 8.43
C ASP A 319 8.65 -14.85 8.45
N LEU A 320 7.79 -15.25 7.50
CA LEU A 320 7.31 -16.62 7.34
C LEU A 320 8.35 -17.53 6.70
N VAL A 321 9.23 -16.99 5.86
CA VAL A 321 10.22 -17.78 5.07
C VAL A 321 11.57 -17.86 5.78
N SER A 322 11.94 -16.89 6.60
CA SER A 322 13.30 -16.82 7.15
C SER A 322 13.59 -17.79 8.31
N GLY A 323 12.58 -18.43 8.92
CA GLY A 323 12.74 -19.46 9.96
C GLY A 323 13.61 -19.05 11.16
N LYS A 324 14.15 -17.83 11.17
CA LYS A 324 14.99 -17.29 12.23
C LYS A 324 14.11 -16.68 13.32
N SER A 325 13.80 -17.49 14.33
CA SER A 325 13.17 -16.99 15.56
C SER A 325 14.19 -16.12 16.33
N ASN A 326 14.25 -14.85 16.03
CA ASN A 326 14.86 -13.87 16.92
C ASN A 326 13.75 -13.29 17.79
N GLN A 327 13.87 -13.47 19.09
CA GLN A 327 12.91 -13.08 20.13
C GLN A 327 12.61 -11.57 20.19
N ASP A 328 13.32 -10.73 19.42
CA ASP A 328 13.25 -9.27 19.44
C ASP A 328 12.67 -8.63 18.15
N LYS A 329 12.18 -9.42 17.16
CA LYS A 329 11.58 -8.85 15.95
C LYS A 329 10.11 -8.52 16.20
N LEU A 330 9.80 -7.24 16.27
CA LEU A 330 8.45 -6.70 16.01
C LEU A 330 7.94 -7.32 14.70
N SER A 331 6.66 -7.69 14.64
CA SER A 331 6.06 -8.32 13.48
C SER A 331 6.41 -7.52 12.22
N GLY A 332 6.98 -8.16 11.20
CA GLY A 332 7.31 -7.52 9.92
C GLY A 332 6.11 -6.88 9.20
N LEU A 333 4.91 -7.04 9.75
CA LEU A 333 3.66 -6.48 9.25
C LEU A 333 3.57 -4.95 9.39
N GLY A 334 4.19 -4.34 10.41
CA GLY A 334 4.09 -2.90 10.64
C GLY A 334 4.61 -2.06 9.47
N LEU A 335 5.70 -2.49 8.79
CA LEU A 335 6.23 -1.79 7.61
C LEU A 335 5.34 -2.01 6.37
N VAL A 336 4.78 -3.20 6.20
CA VAL A 336 3.81 -3.51 5.13
C VAL A 336 2.56 -2.66 5.28
N ILE A 337 2.02 -2.55 6.50
CA ILE A 337 0.87 -1.69 6.81
C ILE A 337 1.22 -0.23 6.55
N SER A 338 2.41 0.22 6.98
CA SER A 338 2.89 1.58 6.73
C SER A 338 2.94 1.90 5.24
N GLN A 339 3.43 0.97 4.41
CA GLN A 339 3.45 1.12 2.96
C GLN A 339 2.03 1.29 2.41
N ARG A 340 1.09 0.44 2.80
CA ARG A 340 -0.31 0.54 2.33
C ARG A 340 -1.00 1.83 2.76
N ILE A 341 -0.73 2.29 3.98
CA ILE A 341 -1.25 3.57 4.47
C ILE A 341 -0.72 4.73 3.62
N ILE A 342 0.59 4.77 3.36
CA ILE A 342 1.21 5.85 2.58
C ILE A 342 0.75 5.81 1.11
N GLU A 343 0.67 4.63 0.49
CA GLU A 343 0.12 4.45 -0.87
C GLU A 343 -1.34 4.95 -0.95
N ALA A 344 -2.18 4.66 0.05
CA ALA A 344 -3.57 5.15 0.11
C ALA A 344 -3.67 6.68 0.26
N HIS A 345 -2.59 7.33 0.72
CA HIS A 345 -2.47 8.79 0.75
C HIS A 345 -1.81 9.37 -0.51
N ASN A 346 -1.56 8.56 -1.55
CA ASN A 346 -0.80 8.92 -2.76
C ASN A 346 0.62 9.41 -2.43
N GLY A 347 1.20 8.92 -1.35
CA GLY A 347 2.54 9.21 -0.89
C GLY A 347 3.55 8.16 -1.35
N LYS A 348 4.81 8.37 -0.98
CA LYS A 348 5.93 7.46 -1.23
C LYS A 348 6.58 7.07 0.09
N ILE A 349 6.97 5.79 0.23
CA ILE A 349 7.71 5.26 1.38
C ILE A 349 8.94 4.53 0.89
N TRP A 350 10.07 4.68 1.58
CA TRP A 350 11.33 3.98 1.24
C TRP A 350 12.25 3.92 2.45
N VAL A 351 13.37 3.22 2.29
CA VAL A 351 14.43 3.11 3.30
C VAL A 351 15.79 3.26 2.65
N GLU A 352 16.71 3.84 3.37
CA GLU A 352 18.12 3.86 3.06
C GLU A 352 18.90 3.31 4.25
N SER A 353 19.84 2.45 4.01
CA SER A 353 20.61 1.83 5.10
C SER A 353 22.03 1.47 4.66
N GLU A 354 22.95 1.63 5.59
CA GLU A 354 24.32 1.17 5.46
C GLU A 354 24.71 0.31 6.67
N VAL A 355 25.20 -0.90 6.41
CA VAL A 355 25.58 -1.85 7.45
C VAL A 355 26.62 -1.24 8.39
N GLY A 356 26.33 -1.27 9.67
CA GLY A 356 27.19 -0.71 10.73
C GLY A 356 27.03 0.80 10.95
N LYS A 357 26.25 1.52 10.12
CA LYS A 357 26.01 2.96 10.30
C LYS A 357 24.56 3.26 10.71
N GLY A 358 23.63 2.36 10.38
CA GLY A 358 22.23 2.51 10.72
C GLY A 358 21.30 2.49 9.52
N ALA A 359 20.05 2.88 9.75
CA ALA A 359 19.00 2.94 8.75
C ALA A 359 18.18 4.23 8.88
N THR A 360 17.67 4.72 7.74
CA THR A 360 16.74 5.84 7.69
C THR A 360 15.48 5.40 6.96
N PHE A 361 14.36 5.46 7.63
CA PHE A 361 13.04 5.22 7.04
C PHE A 361 12.43 6.55 6.64
N TYR A 362 11.88 6.60 5.45
CA TYR A 362 11.29 7.79 4.87
C TYR A 362 9.85 7.55 4.44
N PHE A 363 9.01 8.55 4.62
CA PHE A 363 7.79 8.68 3.83
C PHE A 363 7.57 10.13 3.41
N ALA A 364 6.83 10.33 2.32
CA ALA A 364 6.50 11.65 1.80
C ALA A 364 5.03 11.70 1.39
N LEU A 365 4.35 12.80 1.77
CA LEU A 365 2.97 13.07 1.39
C LEU A 365 2.93 14.27 0.42
N PRO A 366 2.09 14.21 -0.65
CA PRO A 366 2.01 15.28 -1.64
C PRO A 366 1.41 16.56 -1.05
N ILE A 367 1.94 17.72 -1.44
CA ILE A 367 1.34 19.02 -1.21
C ILE A 367 0.32 19.24 -2.34
N ARG A 368 -0.96 19.34 -1.99
CA ARG A 368 -2.05 19.59 -2.93
C ARG A 368 -2.53 21.03 -2.85
#